data_3825a85dd5b8dd385e0572ef2472d32e
#
_entry.id   3825a85dd5b8dd385e0572ef2472d32e
#
_cell.length_a   1.000
_cell.length_b   1.000
_cell.length_c   1.000
_cell.angle_alpha   90.00
_cell.angle_beta   90.00
_cell.angle_gamma   90.00
#
_symmetry.space_group_name_H-M   'P 1'
#
loop_
_entity.id
_entity.type
_entity.pdbx_description
1 polymer ?
#
loop_
_entity_poly.entity_id
_entity_poly.type
_entity_poly.pdbx_seq_one_letter_code
_entity_poly.pdbx_strand_id
1 'polypeptide(L)'
;MEFRAILFDTRSIQRYIFSGNRLKTNIGASYLVDRVFSDALLPVIREVLGEDALDDTTWLAEENPDWTKMETKARVGYIGGGNALILFQPDTAEDILREVVARFTKHLLVAYPGLKTGAAIGTLSLDAAGKMAKPHDLTALVHALKDGQNTVFPVVNVPYTGLTLSCEVNGEAATVYDRDEKRFFSAEVEAKLLADRKSNEQEAPAEAELWRKLRSVLPAEKADSFLDGFTFPMEIGELGQRETEDYIAIVHIDGNNMGQKFADCDTLTKRKNMSRAIRQATITAFTELLEKVEQEYDTYNNYLTLHTKDGKRFLPVRPLVLGGDDMTFVCTAKVAIPYAKFLMEALMKKHIPGCDGIASCAGIAILPSAYPFFRGYEMAEQLCGAAKASMRPLYNEAKQDSCWLDFALLHGEQAPTLEQIREQEYHGALGNMHFGPYRVDAPATQGKSLAALLQGVSSLRRSMPRNKIKELRRVLARGAHEQREFLAQVHYLQQAGESIRLPQVEAWAAYEKNLWLNGATPYVDAIELIDYIPSGEEGMEE
;
A
#
# COMPACT_ATOMS: atom_id res chain seq x y z
N MET A 1 -7.93 -31.08 21.38
CA MET A 1 -8.18 -32.02 20.27
C MET A 1 -7.09 -31.84 19.22
N GLU A 2 -6.60 -32.90 18.63
CA GLU A 2 -5.58 -32.83 17.56
C GLU A 2 -6.30 -32.82 16.20
N PHE A 3 -5.93 -31.90 15.32
CA PHE A 3 -6.46 -31.76 13.96
C PHE A 3 -5.35 -31.96 12.95
N ARG A 4 -5.67 -32.47 11.78
CA ARG A 4 -4.81 -32.33 10.61
C ARG A 4 -4.94 -30.91 10.10
N ALA A 5 -3.86 -30.32 9.57
CA ALA A 5 -3.87 -28.94 9.10
C ALA A 5 -3.07 -28.77 7.81
N ILE A 6 -3.53 -27.84 6.96
CA ILE A 6 -2.75 -27.34 5.83
C ILE A 6 -2.62 -25.82 6.00
N LEU A 7 -1.39 -25.32 6.00
CA LEU A 7 -1.09 -23.91 5.92
C LEU A 7 -0.68 -23.58 4.49
N PHE A 8 -1.41 -22.66 3.87
CA PHE A 8 -1.09 -22.08 2.56
C PHE A 8 -0.51 -20.68 2.72
N ASP A 9 0.40 -20.30 1.83
CA ASP A 9 0.98 -18.95 1.79
C ASP A 9 1.23 -18.52 0.35
N THR A 10 0.85 -17.31 0.02
CA THR A 10 1.07 -16.69 -1.27
C THR A 10 2.33 -15.83 -1.21
N ARG A 11 3.31 -16.11 -2.08
CA ARG A 11 4.60 -15.40 -2.10
C ARG A 11 4.67 -14.31 -3.16
N SER A 12 5.49 -13.32 -2.85
CA SER A 12 5.79 -12.22 -3.78
C SER A 12 4.53 -11.54 -4.31
N ILE A 13 3.53 -11.36 -3.42
CA ILE A 13 2.24 -10.74 -3.73
C ILE A 13 2.45 -9.40 -4.42
N GLN A 14 3.28 -8.54 -3.85
CA GLN A 14 3.55 -7.20 -4.37
C GLN A 14 4.15 -7.27 -5.79
N ARG A 15 5.12 -8.18 -6.00
CA ARG A 15 5.70 -8.39 -7.33
C ARG A 15 4.67 -8.89 -8.35
N TYR A 16 3.77 -9.78 -7.94
CA TYR A 16 2.70 -10.26 -8.81
C TYR A 16 1.73 -9.13 -9.18
N ILE A 17 1.31 -8.33 -8.20
CA ILE A 17 0.37 -7.23 -8.44
C ILE A 17 1.00 -6.18 -9.35
N PHE A 18 2.23 -5.76 -9.06
CA PHE A 18 2.88 -4.62 -9.71
C PHE A 18 3.87 -5.00 -10.83
N SER A 19 3.86 -6.24 -11.33
CA SER A 19 4.73 -6.67 -12.45
C SER A 19 4.44 -5.98 -13.78
N GLY A 20 3.27 -5.37 -13.94
CA GLY A 20 2.84 -4.69 -15.16
C GLY A 20 2.87 -3.17 -15.06
N ASN A 21 3.01 -2.51 -16.22
CA ASN A 21 2.99 -1.04 -16.33
C ASN A 21 1.59 -0.45 -16.57
N ARG A 22 0.55 -1.28 -16.55
CA ARG A 22 -0.83 -0.84 -16.79
C ARG A 22 -1.64 -0.90 -15.50
N LEU A 23 -2.34 0.18 -15.18
CA LEU A 23 -3.22 0.26 -14.01
C LEU A 23 -4.25 -0.89 -13.98
N LYS A 24 -4.89 -1.19 -15.11
CA LYS A 24 -5.86 -2.30 -15.25
C LYS A 24 -5.28 -3.66 -14.86
N THR A 25 -4.03 -3.95 -15.26
CA THR A 25 -3.39 -5.22 -14.87
C THR A 25 -3.11 -5.30 -13.38
N ASN A 26 -2.77 -4.19 -12.74
CA ASN A 26 -2.53 -4.13 -11.31
C ASN A 26 -3.82 -4.29 -10.51
N ILE A 27 -4.93 -3.69 -10.98
CA ILE A 27 -6.28 -3.84 -10.42
C ILE A 27 -6.70 -5.32 -10.47
N GLY A 28 -6.64 -5.94 -11.65
CA GLY A 28 -7.00 -7.34 -11.82
C GLY A 28 -6.10 -8.29 -11.02
N ALA A 29 -4.80 -8.02 -10.95
CA ALA A 29 -3.87 -8.81 -10.13
C ALA A 29 -4.19 -8.73 -8.64
N SER A 30 -4.52 -7.54 -8.12
CA SER A 30 -4.94 -7.36 -6.73
C SER A 30 -6.22 -8.14 -6.41
N TYR A 31 -7.21 -8.10 -7.31
CA TYR A 31 -8.42 -8.90 -7.20
C TYR A 31 -8.11 -10.40 -7.13
N LEU A 32 -7.28 -10.90 -8.05
CA LEU A 32 -6.90 -12.32 -8.08
C LEU A 32 -6.22 -12.75 -6.78
N VAL A 33 -5.31 -11.95 -6.23
CA VAL A 33 -4.64 -12.24 -4.96
C VAL A 33 -5.63 -12.23 -3.79
N ASP A 34 -6.53 -11.25 -3.72
CA ASP A 34 -7.51 -11.15 -2.62
C ASP A 34 -8.48 -12.33 -2.62
N ARG A 35 -8.80 -12.86 -3.81
CA ARG A 35 -9.79 -13.91 -4.01
C ARG A 35 -9.23 -15.32 -4.16
N VAL A 36 -7.90 -15.49 -4.23
CA VAL A 36 -7.28 -16.78 -4.56
C VAL A 36 -7.71 -17.93 -3.64
N PHE A 37 -7.86 -17.68 -2.35
CA PHE A 37 -8.29 -18.73 -1.43
C PHE A 37 -9.80 -18.99 -1.49
N SER A 38 -10.62 -17.93 -1.55
CA SER A 38 -12.08 -18.09 -1.63
C SER A 38 -12.54 -18.69 -2.97
N ASP A 39 -11.93 -18.29 -4.08
CA ASP A 39 -12.40 -18.67 -5.42
C ASP A 39 -11.66 -19.87 -6.01
N ALA A 40 -10.48 -20.23 -5.49
CA ALA A 40 -9.73 -21.39 -5.94
C ALA A 40 -9.58 -22.48 -4.87
N LEU A 41 -9.15 -22.15 -3.64
CA LEU A 41 -8.89 -23.17 -2.61
C LEU A 41 -10.17 -23.77 -2.05
N LEU A 42 -11.15 -22.94 -1.62
CA LEU A 42 -12.37 -23.46 -0.99
C LEU A 42 -13.19 -24.35 -1.94
N PRO A 43 -13.39 -24.02 -3.24
CA PRO A 43 -14.01 -24.94 -4.19
C PRO A 43 -13.26 -26.25 -4.34
N VAL A 44 -11.93 -26.23 -4.44
CA VAL A 44 -11.13 -27.46 -4.53
C VAL A 44 -11.32 -28.36 -3.30
N ILE A 45 -11.40 -27.79 -2.10
CA ILE A 45 -11.67 -28.57 -0.88
C ILE A 45 -13.05 -29.25 -0.96
N ARG A 46 -14.08 -28.52 -1.44
CA ARG A 46 -15.42 -29.07 -1.65
C ARG A 46 -15.44 -30.19 -2.70
N GLU A 47 -14.71 -30.04 -3.80
CA GLU A 47 -14.57 -31.08 -4.81
C GLU A 47 -13.95 -32.38 -4.26
N VAL A 48 -12.97 -32.27 -3.35
CA VAL A 48 -12.25 -33.42 -2.78
C VAL A 48 -13.04 -34.10 -1.67
N LEU A 49 -13.67 -33.30 -0.78
CA LEU A 49 -14.32 -33.82 0.45
C LEU A 49 -15.84 -34.03 0.32
N GLY A 50 -16.49 -33.33 -0.62
CA GLY A 50 -17.92 -33.19 -0.77
C GLY A 50 -18.39 -31.78 -0.46
N GLU A 51 -19.52 -31.36 -1.07
CA GLU A 51 -20.01 -29.98 -1.04
C GLU A 51 -20.26 -29.48 0.39
N ASP A 52 -20.89 -30.28 1.24
CA ASP A 52 -21.25 -29.91 2.62
C ASP A 52 -20.12 -30.23 3.65
N ALA A 53 -18.95 -30.61 3.17
CA ALA A 53 -17.87 -31.08 4.05
C ALA A 53 -16.99 -29.95 4.61
N LEU A 54 -17.17 -28.70 4.17
CA LEU A 54 -16.34 -27.56 4.54
C LEU A 54 -17.15 -26.50 5.30
N ASP A 55 -16.70 -26.15 6.50
CA ASP A 55 -17.15 -24.97 7.24
C ASP A 55 -16.23 -23.76 6.87
N ASP A 56 -16.72 -22.90 6.02
CA ASP A 56 -16.05 -21.65 5.59
C ASP A 56 -16.75 -20.38 6.08
N THR A 57 -17.72 -20.51 6.97
CA THR A 57 -18.52 -19.41 7.51
C THR A 57 -18.08 -18.99 8.90
N THR A 58 -17.72 -19.95 9.75
CA THR A 58 -17.39 -19.74 11.17
C THR A 58 -16.21 -18.76 11.37
N TRP A 59 -15.22 -18.75 10.47
CA TRP A 59 -14.09 -17.82 10.59
C TRP A 59 -14.47 -16.37 10.27
N LEU A 60 -15.55 -16.14 9.52
CA LEU A 60 -16.10 -14.82 9.22
C LEU A 60 -17.09 -14.34 10.29
N ALA A 61 -17.68 -15.25 11.06
CA ALA A 61 -18.68 -14.93 12.06
C ALA A 61 -18.08 -14.10 13.22
N GLU A 62 -18.89 -13.24 13.83
CA GLU A 62 -18.47 -12.49 15.03
C GLU A 62 -18.29 -13.39 16.24
N GLU A 63 -19.15 -14.39 16.36
CA GLU A 63 -19.12 -15.38 17.42
C GLU A 63 -17.86 -16.24 17.35
N ASN A 64 -17.33 -16.56 18.53
CA ASN A 64 -16.15 -17.41 18.62
C ASN A 64 -16.58 -18.87 18.68
N PRO A 65 -16.08 -19.74 17.79
CA PRO A 65 -16.43 -21.15 17.80
C PRO A 65 -15.76 -21.89 18.96
N ASP A 66 -16.37 -23.00 19.39
CA ASP A 66 -15.64 -24.04 20.12
C ASP A 66 -14.76 -24.80 19.10
N TRP A 67 -13.45 -24.55 19.15
CA TRP A 67 -12.50 -25.13 18.19
C TRP A 67 -12.34 -26.64 18.30
N THR A 68 -12.80 -27.26 19.40
CA THR A 68 -12.76 -28.72 19.56
C THR A 68 -13.96 -29.43 18.91
N LYS A 69 -15.01 -28.68 18.54
CA LYS A 69 -16.20 -29.22 17.90
C LYS A 69 -16.21 -28.87 16.43
N MET A 70 -16.05 -29.84 15.58
CA MET A 70 -16.11 -29.73 14.13
C MET A 70 -17.08 -30.76 13.58
N GLU A 71 -18.22 -30.32 13.07
CA GLU A 71 -19.27 -31.17 12.49
C GLU A 71 -18.95 -31.54 11.05
N THR A 72 -18.21 -30.70 10.35
CA THR A 72 -17.74 -30.89 8.96
C THR A 72 -16.41 -31.64 8.91
N LYS A 73 -16.01 -32.14 7.73
CA LYS A 73 -14.70 -32.77 7.55
C LYS A 73 -13.53 -31.78 7.56
N ALA A 74 -13.78 -30.54 7.16
CA ALA A 74 -12.81 -29.46 7.16
C ALA A 74 -13.43 -28.14 7.65
N ARG A 75 -12.60 -27.24 8.22
CA ARG A 75 -12.97 -25.90 8.65
C ARG A 75 -11.88 -24.92 8.31
N VAL A 76 -12.28 -23.74 7.88
CA VAL A 76 -11.34 -22.62 7.72
C VAL A 76 -10.95 -22.08 9.11
N GLY A 77 -9.66 -22.14 9.42
CA GLY A 77 -9.09 -21.54 10.63
C GLY A 77 -8.97 -20.01 10.50
N TYR A 78 -8.35 -19.57 9.42
CA TYR A 78 -8.34 -18.17 8.98
C TYR A 78 -7.92 -18.04 7.52
N ILE A 79 -8.32 -16.95 6.88
CA ILE A 79 -7.81 -16.47 5.59
C ILE A 79 -7.49 -14.99 5.75
N GLY A 80 -6.27 -14.57 5.42
CA GLY A 80 -5.86 -13.17 5.48
C GLY A 80 -4.36 -12.97 5.27
N GLY A 81 -3.95 -11.78 4.79
CA GLY A 81 -2.54 -11.45 4.58
C GLY A 81 -1.80 -12.37 3.62
N GLY A 82 -2.48 -12.93 2.62
CA GLY A 82 -1.88 -13.90 1.68
C GLY A 82 -1.74 -15.31 2.23
N ASN A 83 -2.28 -15.61 3.43
CA ASN A 83 -2.21 -16.91 4.09
C ASN A 83 -3.60 -17.51 4.28
N ALA A 84 -3.68 -18.84 4.28
CA ALA A 84 -4.87 -19.60 4.69
C ALA A 84 -4.50 -20.81 5.53
N LEU A 85 -5.17 -20.98 6.66
CA LEU A 85 -5.08 -22.16 7.51
C LEU A 85 -6.38 -22.94 7.41
N ILE A 86 -6.29 -24.21 6.99
CA ILE A 86 -7.44 -25.12 6.93
C ILE A 86 -7.21 -26.27 7.91
N LEU A 87 -8.19 -26.53 8.76
CA LEU A 87 -8.21 -27.63 9.71
C LEU A 87 -9.06 -28.77 9.16
N PHE A 88 -8.62 -30.00 9.37
CA PHE A 88 -9.32 -31.22 8.97
C PHE A 88 -9.49 -32.14 10.18
N GLN A 89 -10.47 -33.03 10.13
CA GLN A 89 -10.67 -34.04 11.18
C GLN A 89 -9.39 -34.87 11.40
N PRO A 90 -9.17 -35.36 12.63
CA PRO A 90 -7.94 -36.10 12.98
C PRO A 90 -7.68 -37.36 12.13
N ASP A 91 -8.75 -38.02 11.69
CA ASP A 91 -8.73 -39.25 10.90
C ASP A 91 -8.59 -39.01 9.38
N THR A 92 -8.50 -37.77 8.94
CA THR A 92 -8.31 -37.44 7.52
C THR A 92 -6.97 -38.00 7.02
N ALA A 93 -7.05 -38.89 6.03
CA ALA A 93 -5.87 -39.52 5.44
C ALA A 93 -4.94 -38.46 4.77
N GLU A 94 -3.64 -38.69 4.86
CA GLU A 94 -2.66 -37.78 4.28
C GLU A 94 -2.78 -37.63 2.77
N ASP A 95 -3.19 -38.72 2.08
CA ASP A 95 -3.41 -38.69 0.63
C ASP A 95 -4.51 -37.71 0.22
N ILE A 96 -5.55 -37.55 1.05
CA ILE A 96 -6.61 -36.56 0.83
C ILE A 96 -6.04 -35.12 0.94
N LEU A 97 -5.20 -34.86 1.96
CA LEU A 97 -4.57 -33.57 2.14
C LEU A 97 -3.63 -33.22 0.97
N ARG A 98 -2.87 -34.21 0.50
CA ARG A 98 -2.01 -34.10 -0.68
C ARG A 98 -2.81 -33.85 -1.96
N GLU A 99 -3.96 -34.52 -2.11
CA GLU A 99 -4.88 -34.32 -3.23
C GLU A 99 -5.43 -32.86 -3.26
N VAL A 100 -5.81 -32.30 -2.10
CA VAL A 100 -6.23 -30.90 -1.98
C VAL A 100 -5.12 -29.98 -2.46
N VAL A 101 -3.90 -30.16 -1.98
CA VAL A 101 -2.74 -29.35 -2.39
C VAL A 101 -2.46 -29.49 -3.88
N ALA A 102 -2.50 -30.72 -4.42
CA ALA A 102 -2.21 -30.98 -5.82
C ALA A 102 -3.25 -30.35 -6.76
N ARG A 103 -4.55 -30.49 -6.45
CA ARG A 103 -5.63 -29.89 -7.24
C ARG A 103 -5.60 -28.36 -7.16
N PHE A 104 -5.40 -27.79 -5.96
CA PHE A 104 -5.25 -26.36 -5.79
C PHE A 104 -4.07 -25.81 -6.60
N THR A 105 -2.89 -26.44 -6.49
CA THR A 105 -1.71 -26.07 -7.27
C THR A 105 -1.99 -26.13 -8.78
N LYS A 106 -2.61 -27.22 -9.25
CA LYS A 106 -3.00 -27.35 -10.66
C LYS A 106 -3.96 -26.26 -11.11
N HIS A 107 -4.95 -25.94 -10.29
CA HIS A 107 -5.90 -24.86 -10.59
C HIS A 107 -5.19 -23.51 -10.71
N LEU A 108 -4.26 -23.20 -9.79
CA LEU A 108 -3.48 -21.96 -9.84
C LEU A 108 -2.62 -21.86 -11.10
N LEU A 109 -1.98 -22.95 -11.50
CA LEU A 109 -1.16 -22.97 -12.72
C LEU A 109 -1.94 -22.56 -13.96
N VAL A 110 -3.23 -22.84 -14.01
CA VAL A 110 -4.11 -22.57 -15.15
C VAL A 110 -4.81 -21.23 -15.03
N ALA A 111 -5.43 -20.95 -13.87
CA ALA A 111 -6.31 -19.79 -13.68
C ALA A 111 -5.60 -18.55 -13.11
N TYR A 112 -4.46 -18.73 -12.43
CA TYR A 112 -3.68 -17.66 -11.80
C TYR A 112 -2.20 -17.72 -12.20
N PRO A 113 -1.88 -17.77 -13.52
CA PRO A 113 -0.51 -17.93 -13.97
C PRO A 113 0.38 -16.83 -13.40
N GLY A 114 1.59 -17.20 -12.96
CA GLY A 114 2.53 -16.28 -12.30
C GLY A 114 2.35 -16.13 -10.79
N LEU A 115 1.18 -16.43 -10.22
CA LEU A 115 0.97 -16.37 -8.77
C LEU A 115 1.63 -17.57 -8.09
N LYS A 116 2.48 -17.30 -7.09
CA LYS A 116 3.25 -18.32 -6.37
C LYS A 116 2.63 -18.59 -5.01
N THR A 117 2.21 -19.83 -4.78
CA THR A 117 1.73 -20.27 -3.47
C THR A 117 2.53 -21.47 -2.99
N GLY A 118 2.64 -21.63 -1.68
CA GLY A 118 3.19 -22.84 -1.04
C GLY A 118 2.17 -23.44 -0.09
N ALA A 119 2.37 -24.70 0.28
CA ALA A 119 1.56 -25.40 1.25
C ALA A 119 2.42 -26.26 2.18
N ALA A 120 2.05 -26.32 3.46
CA ALA A 120 2.63 -27.26 4.43
C ALA A 120 1.52 -28.05 5.11
N ILE A 121 1.69 -29.36 5.18
CA ILE A 121 0.79 -30.31 5.85
C ILE A 121 1.37 -30.65 7.22
N GLY A 122 0.53 -30.65 8.26
CA GLY A 122 0.94 -31.04 9.61
C GLY A 122 -0.25 -31.26 10.53
N THR A 123 -0.01 -31.13 11.83
CA THR A 123 -1.03 -31.28 12.87
C THR A 123 -1.06 -30.06 13.78
N LEU A 124 -2.23 -29.74 14.32
CA LEU A 124 -2.44 -28.70 15.32
C LEU A 124 -3.29 -29.25 16.46
N SER A 125 -2.79 -29.10 17.69
CA SER A 125 -3.55 -29.47 18.90
C SER A 125 -4.18 -28.22 19.51
N LEU A 126 -5.52 -28.16 19.54
CA LEU A 126 -6.29 -27.00 19.97
C LEU A 126 -7.19 -27.35 21.17
N ASP A 127 -7.38 -26.37 22.08
CA ASP A 127 -8.46 -26.39 23.06
C ASP A 127 -9.74 -25.70 22.52
N ALA A 128 -10.78 -25.61 23.34
CA ALA A 128 -12.06 -25.01 22.95
C ALA A 128 -11.94 -23.50 22.56
N ALA A 129 -10.99 -22.78 23.13
CA ALA A 129 -10.71 -21.39 22.80
C ALA A 129 -9.78 -21.23 21.57
N GLY A 130 -9.32 -22.35 20.98
CA GLY A 130 -8.35 -22.34 19.89
C GLY A 130 -6.91 -22.06 20.34
N LYS A 131 -6.61 -22.29 21.64
CA LYS A 131 -5.25 -22.21 22.14
C LYS A 131 -4.48 -23.44 21.70
N MET A 132 -3.29 -23.22 21.20
CA MET A 132 -2.39 -24.29 20.78
C MET A 132 -1.80 -24.97 22.02
N ALA A 133 -2.03 -26.28 22.16
CA ALA A 133 -1.47 -27.05 23.27
C ALA A 133 0.05 -27.10 23.21
N LYS A 134 0.60 -27.06 22.00
CA LYS A 134 2.04 -26.94 21.75
C LYS A 134 2.27 -25.67 20.94
N PRO A 135 2.84 -24.60 21.54
CA PRO A 135 3.08 -23.33 20.84
C PRO A 135 3.94 -23.47 19.57
N HIS A 136 4.73 -24.55 19.50
CA HIS A 136 5.60 -24.82 18.34
C HIS A 136 4.88 -25.46 17.14
N ASP A 137 3.63 -25.93 17.25
CA ASP A 137 2.96 -26.63 16.14
C ASP A 137 2.72 -25.71 14.93
N LEU A 138 2.22 -24.50 15.16
CA LEU A 138 2.06 -23.53 14.07
C LEU A 138 3.41 -23.01 13.55
N THR A 139 4.38 -22.83 14.44
CA THR A 139 5.74 -22.42 14.05
C THR A 139 6.40 -23.53 13.21
N ALA A 140 6.19 -24.79 13.54
CA ALA A 140 6.67 -25.92 12.73
C ALA A 140 6.04 -25.95 11.33
N LEU A 141 4.72 -25.68 11.22
CA LEU A 141 4.05 -25.52 9.91
C LEU A 141 4.62 -24.38 9.10
N VAL A 142 4.88 -23.22 9.73
CA VAL A 142 5.50 -22.06 9.06
C VAL A 142 6.92 -22.38 8.60
N HIS A 143 7.71 -23.10 9.39
CA HIS A 143 9.05 -23.53 8.98
C HIS A 143 8.98 -24.53 7.83
N ALA A 144 8.14 -25.56 7.93
CA ALA A 144 7.95 -26.55 6.86
C ALA A 144 7.48 -25.89 5.55
N LEU A 145 6.61 -24.87 5.65
CA LEU A 145 6.16 -24.09 4.52
C LEU A 145 7.33 -23.34 3.85
N LYS A 146 8.14 -22.63 4.64
CA LYS A 146 9.31 -21.88 4.14
C LYS A 146 10.35 -22.80 3.49
N ASP A 147 10.63 -23.93 4.12
CA ASP A 147 11.56 -24.92 3.59
C ASP A 147 11.06 -25.52 2.27
N GLY A 148 9.78 -25.89 2.21
CA GLY A 148 9.13 -26.35 0.98
C GLY A 148 9.13 -25.29 -0.12
N GLN A 149 8.84 -24.05 0.22
CA GLN A 149 8.87 -22.92 -0.72
C GLN A 149 10.27 -22.63 -1.29
N ASN A 150 11.33 -22.96 -0.57
CA ASN A 150 12.70 -22.74 -1.05
C ASN A 150 13.21 -23.88 -1.95
N THR A 151 12.53 -25.03 -1.97
CA THR A 151 12.98 -26.21 -2.70
C THR A 151 12.27 -26.43 -4.02
N VAL A 152 10.97 -26.12 -4.12
CA VAL A 152 10.17 -26.38 -5.34
C VAL A 152 9.21 -25.21 -5.62
N PHE A 153 9.34 -24.64 -6.82
CA PHE A 153 8.34 -23.70 -7.36
C PHE A 153 7.80 -24.24 -8.69
N PRO A 154 6.51 -24.55 -8.79
CA PRO A 154 5.90 -24.70 -10.09
C PRO A 154 5.89 -23.32 -10.78
N VAL A 155 6.66 -23.18 -11.83
CA VAL A 155 6.71 -21.99 -12.68
C VAL A 155 6.03 -22.35 -13.99
N VAL A 156 4.96 -21.62 -14.33
CA VAL A 156 4.25 -21.80 -15.62
C VAL A 156 4.70 -20.78 -16.65
N ASN A 157 5.44 -19.77 -16.23
CA ASN A 157 5.89 -18.74 -17.15
C ASN A 157 6.86 -19.34 -18.18
N VAL A 158 6.46 -19.33 -19.44
CA VAL A 158 7.36 -19.64 -20.54
C VAL A 158 8.31 -18.46 -20.68
N PRO A 159 9.61 -18.64 -20.40
CA PRO A 159 10.55 -17.53 -20.50
C PRO A 159 10.64 -17.05 -21.96
N TYR A 160 10.75 -15.74 -22.13
CA TYR A 160 11.02 -15.18 -23.44
C TYR A 160 12.40 -15.63 -23.92
N THR A 161 12.42 -16.41 -25.00
CA THR A 161 13.65 -17.02 -25.55
C THR A 161 14.15 -16.34 -26.82
N GLY A 162 13.49 -15.27 -27.28
CA GLY A 162 13.75 -14.62 -28.57
C GLY A 162 13.12 -15.33 -29.77
N LEU A 163 12.52 -16.52 -29.57
CA LEU A 163 11.80 -17.26 -30.62
C LEU A 163 10.30 -16.99 -30.62
N THR A 164 9.78 -16.41 -29.53
CA THR A 164 8.38 -16.03 -29.37
C THR A 164 8.26 -14.52 -29.34
N LEU A 165 7.05 -14.01 -29.60
CA LEU A 165 6.75 -12.60 -29.39
C LEU A 165 6.80 -12.28 -27.89
N SER A 166 7.37 -11.15 -27.53
CA SER A 166 7.39 -10.66 -26.14
C SER A 166 6.10 -9.91 -25.82
N CYS A 167 5.54 -10.13 -24.66
CA CYS A 167 4.44 -9.36 -24.12
C CYS A 167 4.93 -7.94 -23.74
N GLU A 168 4.30 -6.90 -24.29
CA GLU A 168 4.68 -5.51 -24.04
C GLU A 168 4.46 -5.05 -22.57
N VAL A 169 3.62 -5.76 -21.81
CA VAL A 169 3.24 -5.36 -20.44
C VAL A 169 4.24 -5.85 -19.41
N ASN A 170 4.68 -7.13 -19.50
CA ASN A 170 5.56 -7.74 -18.50
C ASN A 170 6.84 -8.36 -19.07
N GLY A 171 7.05 -8.28 -20.39
CA GLY A 171 8.25 -8.79 -21.06
C GLY A 171 8.34 -10.31 -21.19
N GLU A 172 7.33 -11.07 -20.74
CA GLU A 172 7.29 -12.53 -20.87
C GLU A 172 6.87 -12.99 -22.27
N ALA A 173 6.96 -14.29 -22.55
CA ALA A 173 6.49 -14.85 -23.82
C ALA A 173 4.98 -14.62 -23.98
N ALA A 174 4.60 -14.03 -25.12
CA ALA A 174 3.21 -13.86 -25.47
C ALA A 174 2.60 -15.20 -25.92
N THR A 175 1.50 -15.58 -25.30
CA THR A 175 0.82 -16.88 -25.53
C THR A 175 -0.62 -16.74 -25.99
N VAL A 176 -1.25 -15.56 -25.78
CA VAL A 176 -2.65 -15.30 -26.07
C VAL A 176 -2.79 -14.05 -26.91
N TYR A 177 -3.69 -14.11 -27.92
CA TYR A 177 -4.07 -12.94 -28.71
C TYR A 177 -5.39 -12.38 -28.18
N ASP A 178 -5.36 -11.20 -27.60
CA ASP A 178 -6.55 -10.47 -27.17
C ASP A 178 -7.20 -9.76 -28.37
N ARG A 179 -8.48 -10.10 -28.65
CA ARG A 179 -9.20 -9.56 -29.81
C ARG A 179 -9.68 -8.14 -29.60
N ASP A 180 -9.96 -7.74 -28.37
CA ASP A 180 -10.49 -6.41 -28.05
C ASP A 180 -9.35 -5.37 -28.11
N GLU A 181 -8.21 -5.69 -27.54
CA GLU A 181 -7.03 -4.83 -27.58
C GLU A 181 -6.18 -5.03 -28.86
N LYS A 182 -6.45 -6.08 -29.66
CA LYS A 182 -5.71 -6.45 -30.88
C LYS A 182 -4.21 -6.62 -30.63
N ARG A 183 -3.85 -7.21 -29.49
CA ARG A 183 -2.47 -7.39 -29.02
C ARG A 183 -2.24 -8.79 -28.51
N PHE A 184 -0.96 -9.17 -28.46
CA PHE A 184 -0.53 -10.42 -27.85
C PHE A 184 -0.11 -10.20 -26.40
N PHE A 185 -0.64 -11.01 -25.48
CA PHE A 185 -0.31 -10.98 -24.05
C PHE A 185 0.27 -12.31 -23.57
N SER A 186 1.01 -12.26 -22.47
CA SER A 186 1.36 -13.45 -21.71
C SER A 186 0.12 -14.00 -20.98
N ALA A 187 0.12 -15.27 -20.62
CA ALA A 187 -0.98 -15.88 -19.87
C ALA A 187 -1.26 -15.15 -18.54
N GLU A 188 -0.20 -14.66 -17.88
CA GLU A 188 -0.33 -13.88 -16.65
C GLU A 188 -1.08 -12.57 -16.88
N VAL A 189 -0.71 -11.81 -17.90
CA VAL A 189 -1.34 -10.53 -18.21
C VAL A 189 -2.79 -10.72 -18.64
N GLU A 190 -3.07 -11.76 -19.43
CA GLU A 190 -4.44 -12.09 -19.85
C GLU A 190 -5.34 -12.42 -18.65
N ALA A 191 -4.87 -13.25 -17.71
CA ALA A 191 -5.63 -13.57 -16.50
C ALA A 191 -5.96 -12.33 -15.66
N LYS A 192 -5.01 -11.41 -15.53
CA LYS A 192 -5.19 -10.13 -14.83
C LYS A 192 -6.20 -9.22 -15.54
N LEU A 193 -6.12 -9.13 -16.87
CA LEU A 193 -7.07 -8.33 -17.66
C LEU A 193 -8.48 -8.91 -17.63
N LEU A 194 -8.64 -10.23 -17.66
CA LEU A 194 -9.94 -10.89 -17.55
C LEU A 194 -10.62 -10.58 -16.21
N ALA A 195 -9.86 -10.49 -15.12
CA ALA A 195 -10.37 -10.12 -13.81
C ALA A 195 -10.89 -8.68 -13.73
N ASP A 196 -10.42 -7.80 -14.62
CA ASP A 196 -10.82 -6.38 -14.71
C ASP A 196 -11.77 -6.10 -15.89
N ARG A 197 -12.13 -7.09 -16.70
CA ARG A 197 -12.94 -6.92 -17.90
C ARG A 197 -14.45 -7.02 -17.61
N LYS A 198 -15.20 -6.03 -18.06
CA LYS A 198 -16.68 -6.11 -18.09
C LYS A 198 -17.15 -7.19 -19.07
N SER A 199 -18.13 -7.99 -18.70
CA SER A 199 -18.77 -8.96 -19.58
C SER A 199 -20.29 -8.79 -19.57
N ASN A 200 -20.90 -8.66 -20.75
CA ASN A 200 -22.37 -8.70 -20.96
C ASN A 200 -23.19 -7.92 -19.90
N GLU A 201 -22.99 -6.60 -19.80
CA GLU A 201 -23.72 -5.69 -18.87
C GLU A 201 -23.36 -5.84 -17.38
N GLN A 202 -22.47 -6.77 -17.01
CA GLN A 202 -21.97 -6.88 -15.63
C GLN A 202 -20.74 -6.02 -15.40
N GLU A 203 -20.64 -5.43 -14.20
CA GLU A 203 -19.41 -4.76 -13.78
C GLU A 203 -18.21 -5.71 -13.84
N ALA A 204 -17.00 -5.14 -14.07
CA ALA A 204 -15.78 -5.91 -13.96
C ALA A 204 -15.65 -6.53 -12.55
N PRO A 205 -15.26 -7.83 -12.42
CA PRO A 205 -15.21 -8.50 -11.12
C PRO A 205 -14.38 -7.74 -10.07
N ALA A 206 -13.25 -7.16 -10.46
CA ALA A 206 -12.41 -6.38 -9.57
C ALA A 206 -13.08 -5.11 -9.06
N GLU A 207 -13.84 -4.42 -9.91
CA GLU A 207 -14.60 -3.22 -9.54
C GLU A 207 -15.77 -3.57 -8.61
N ALA A 208 -16.54 -4.60 -8.94
CA ALA A 208 -17.64 -5.09 -8.12
C ALA A 208 -17.17 -5.51 -6.72
N GLU A 209 -16.01 -6.16 -6.61
CA GLU A 209 -15.43 -6.55 -5.32
C GLU A 209 -14.99 -5.33 -4.50
N LEU A 210 -14.38 -4.33 -5.13
CA LEU A 210 -14.00 -3.08 -4.44
C LEU A 210 -15.24 -2.40 -3.86
N TRP A 211 -16.30 -2.24 -4.66
CA TRP A 211 -17.55 -1.65 -4.18
C TRP A 211 -18.22 -2.51 -3.11
N ARG A 212 -18.16 -3.82 -3.20
CA ARG A 212 -18.66 -4.73 -2.15
C ARG A 212 -17.93 -4.50 -0.82
N LYS A 213 -16.62 -4.32 -0.85
CA LYS A 213 -15.83 -3.99 0.35
C LYS A 213 -16.27 -2.67 0.95
N LEU A 214 -16.39 -1.61 0.15
CA LEU A 214 -16.79 -0.28 0.62
C LEU A 214 -18.23 -0.28 1.16
N ARG A 215 -19.15 -0.96 0.49
CA ARG A 215 -20.54 -1.14 0.98
C ARG A 215 -20.63 -1.87 2.32
N SER A 216 -19.68 -2.72 2.66
CA SER A 216 -19.69 -3.44 3.93
C SER A 216 -19.51 -2.53 5.16
N VAL A 217 -19.08 -1.29 4.97
CA VAL A 217 -18.81 -0.31 6.04
C VAL A 217 -19.68 0.94 5.95
N LEU A 218 -20.27 1.23 4.79
CA LEU A 218 -21.16 2.36 4.58
C LEU A 218 -22.63 1.98 4.86
N PRO A 219 -23.46 2.89 5.37
CA PRO A 219 -24.91 2.75 5.30
C PRO A 219 -25.37 2.59 3.84
N ALA A 220 -26.33 1.70 3.60
CA ALA A 220 -26.75 1.33 2.24
C ALA A 220 -27.13 2.54 1.36
N GLU A 221 -27.96 3.46 1.90
CA GLU A 221 -28.38 4.68 1.20
C GLU A 221 -27.20 5.57 0.79
N LYS A 222 -26.18 5.67 1.65
CA LYS A 222 -24.98 6.47 1.38
C LYS A 222 -24.08 5.80 0.36
N ALA A 223 -23.95 4.48 0.44
CA ALA A 223 -23.18 3.70 -0.54
C ALA A 223 -23.75 3.82 -1.94
N ASP A 224 -25.07 3.75 -2.08
CA ASP A 224 -25.75 3.86 -3.36
C ASP A 224 -25.64 5.29 -3.93
N SER A 225 -25.85 6.33 -3.12
CA SER A 225 -25.66 7.73 -3.53
C SER A 225 -24.22 8.01 -4.01
N PHE A 226 -23.24 7.47 -3.31
CA PHE A 226 -21.82 7.61 -3.67
C PHE A 226 -21.52 6.91 -5.00
N LEU A 227 -22.02 5.69 -5.19
CA LEU A 227 -21.88 4.91 -6.43
C LEU A 227 -22.53 5.57 -7.64
N ASP A 228 -23.66 6.24 -7.45
CA ASP A 228 -24.35 6.96 -8.52
C ASP A 228 -23.60 8.24 -8.93
N GLY A 229 -22.91 8.87 -7.98
CA GLY A 229 -22.20 10.14 -8.19
C GLY A 229 -20.74 9.99 -8.63
N PHE A 230 -20.07 8.89 -8.26
CA PHE A 230 -18.62 8.75 -8.41
C PHE A 230 -18.22 7.44 -9.09
N THR A 231 -17.02 7.46 -9.68
CA THR A 231 -16.35 6.28 -10.25
C THR A 231 -14.85 6.35 -9.98
N PHE A 232 -14.24 5.18 -9.88
CA PHE A 232 -12.78 5.11 -9.78
C PHE A 232 -12.11 5.20 -11.16
N PRO A 233 -10.94 5.85 -11.26
CA PRO A 233 -10.16 5.84 -12.48
C PRO A 233 -9.66 4.43 -12.80
N MET A 234 -9.74 4.07 -14.09
CA MET A 234 -9.24 2.81 -14.65
C MET A 234 -7.93 3.03 -15.44
N GLU A 235 -7.64 4.28 -15.76
CA GLU A 235 -6.43 4.70 -16.45
C GLU A 235 -5.80 5.88 -15.70
N ILE A 236 -4.48 6.00 -15.82
CA ILE A 236 -3.72 7.05 -15.11
C ILE A 236 -4.21 8.46 -15.51
N GLY A 237 -4.55 8.67 -16.78
CA GLY A 237 -5.08 9.95 -17.27
C GLY A 237 -6.41 10.39 -16.66
N GLU A 238 -7.17 9.47 -16.07
CA GLU A 238 -8.46 9.75 -15.42
C GLU A 238 -8.31 10.25 -13.96
N LEU A 239 -7.08 10.25 -13.40
CA LEU A 239 -6.81 10.70 -12.02
C LEU A 239 -6.95 12.21 -11.81
N GLY A 240 -7.08 13.02 -12.87
CA GLY A 240 -7.32 14.46 -12.76
C GLY A 240 -6.06 15.32 -12.75
N GLN A 241 -4.99 14.90 -13.45
CA GLN A 241 -3.83 15.76 -13.69
C GLN A 241 -4.20 16.92 -14.62
N ARG A 242 -3.55 18.06 -14.44
CA ARG A 242 -3.61 19.15 -15.42
C ARG A 242 -2.67 18.86 -16.59
N GLU A 243 -3.01 19.30 -17.80
CA GLU A 243 -2.21 19.06 -19.03
C GLU A 243 -0.73 19.47 -18.90
N THR A 244 -0.41 20.44 -18.02
CA THR A 244 0.95 20.91 -17.78
C THR A 244 1.64 20.27 -16.57
N GLU A 245 0.95 19.41 -15.83
CA GLU A 245 1.39 18.83 -14.55
C GLU A 245 1.12 17.34 -14.54
N ASP A 246 1.87 16.61 -15.34
CA ASP A 246 1.67 15.17 -15.58
C ASP A 246 2.38 14.31 -14.51
N TYR A 247 2.06 14.57 -13.23
CA TYR A 247 2.60 13.81 -12.10
C TYR A 247 1.52 13.09 -11.32
N ILE A 248 1.79 11.82 -11.03
CA ILE A 248 1.01 10.97 -10.14
C ILE A 248 1.83 10.63 -8.90
N ALA A 249 1.20 10.04 -7.91
CA ALA A 249 1.90 9.43 -6.79
C ALA A 249 1.42 8.00 -6.56
N ILE A 250 2.36 7.12 -6.26
CA ILE A 250 2.11 5.79 -5.73
C ILE A 250 2.42 5.85 -4.24
N VAL A 251 1.42 5.53 -3.44
CA VAL A 251 1.49 5.54 -1.97
C VAL A 251 1.37 4.12 -1.46
N HIS A 252 2.33 3.70 -0.66
CA HIS A 252 2.35 2.43 0.04
C HIS A 252 2.40 2.68 1.55
N ILE A 253 1.38 2.19 2.27
CA ILE A 253 1.24 2.31 3.72
C ILE A 253 1.25 0.89 4.29
N ASP A 254 2.11 0.61 5.27
CA ASP A 254 2.26 -0.70 5.87
C ASP A 254 2.25 -0.60 7.41
N GLY A 255 1.48 -1.45 8.06
CA GLY A 255 1.31 -1.49 9.50
C GLY A 255 2.58 -1.90 10.24
N ASN A 256 2.90 -1.21 11.34
CA ASN A 256 4.09 -1.46 12.12
C ASN A 256 3.98 -2.72 12.98
N ASN A 257 5.05 -3.54 12.98
CA ASN A 257 5.22 -4.68 13.88
C ASN A 257 4.07 -5.72 13.82
N MET A 258 3.32 -5.79 12.70
CA MET A 258 2.15 -6.68 12.59
C MET A 258 2.51 -8.14 12.74
N GLY A 259 3.66 -8.57 12.21
CA GLY A 259 4.15 -9.94 12.40
C GLY A 259 4.30 -10.32 13.87
N GLN A 260 4.82 -9.41 14.73
CA GLN A 260 4.93 -9.62 16.16
C GLN A 260 3.56 -9.61 16.84
N LYS A 261 2.69 -8.66 16.50
CA LYS A 261 1.31 -8.58 17.03
C LYS A 261 0.53 -9.87 16.75
N PHE A 262 0.66 -10.44 15.55
CA PHE A 262 0.08 -11.75 15.24
C PHE A 262 0.77 -12.91 15.94
N ALA A 263 2.09 -12.87 16.17
CA ALA A 263 2.80 -13.89 16.93
C ALA A 263 2.36 -13.92 18.41
N ASP A 264 2.03 -12.76 18.97
CA ASP A 264 1.54 -12.62 20.35
C ASP A 264 0.09 -13.13 20.52
N CYS A 265 -0.64 -13.39 19.43
CA CYS A 265 -1.93 -14.06 19.47
C CYS A 265 -1.77 -15.54 19.80
N ASP A 266 -1.97 -15.90 21.05
CA ASP A 266 -1.81 -17.27 21.59
C ASP A 266 -2.94 -18.23 21.21
N THR A 267 -4.05 -17.72 20.61
CA THR A 267 -5.21 -18.52 20.17
C THR A 267 -5.62 -18.18 18.74
N LEU A 268 -6.22 -19.16 18.03
CA LEU A 268 -6.83 -18.94 16.72
C LEU A 268 -7.97 -17.92 16.78
N THR A 269 -8.74 -17.89 17.87
CA THR A 269 -9.78 -16.91 18.12
C THR A 269 -9.22 -15.48 18.11
N LYS A 270 -8.12 -15.23 18.83
CA LYS A 270 -7.48 -13.90 18.83
C LYS A 270 -6.95 -13.52 17.43
N ARG A 271 -6.32 -14.47 16.71
CA ARG A 271 -5.85 -14.25 15.34
C ARG A 271 -6.99 -13.91 14.39
N LYS A 272 -8.09 -14.67 14.43
CA LYS A 272 -9.30 -14.42 13.66
C LYS A 272 -9.83 -13.01 13.91
N ASN A 273 -10.05 -12.67 15.20
CA ASN A 273 -10.63 -11.38 15.59
C ASN A 273 -9.73 -10.21 15.22
N MET A 274 -8.43 -10.32 15.43
CA MET A 274 -7.44 -9.31 15.03
C MET A 274 -7.43 -9.12 13.50
N SER A 275 -7.34 -10.20 12.73
CA SER A 275 -7.33 -10.13 11.26
C SER A 275 -8.59 -9.46 10.70
N ARG A 276 -9.77 -9.82 11.23
CA ARG A 276 -11.04 -9.18 10.85
C ARG A 276 -11.06 -7.69 11.20
N ALA A 277 -10.64 -7.34 12.43
CA ALA A 277 -10.64 -5.95 12.90
C ALA A 277 -9.68 -5.08 12.09
N ILE A 278 -8.49 -5.57 11.75
CA ILE A 278 -7.53 -4.87 10.90
C ILE A 278 -8.13 -4.64 9.51
N ARG A 279 -8.66 -5.69 8.87
CA ARG A 279 -9.30 -5.56 7.55
C ARG A 279 -10.44 -4.54 7.58
N GLN A 280 -11.30 -4.60 8.60
CA GLN A 280 -12.41 -3.67 8.77
C GLN A 280 -11.90 -2.24 8.97
N ALA A 281 -10.87 -2.04 9.80
CA ALA A 281 -10.26 -0.75 10.07
C ALA A 281 -9.69 -0.11 8.80
N THR A 282 -8.99 -0.90 7.98
CA THR A 282 -8.40 -0.44 6.71
C THR A 282 -9.46 -0.01 5.70
N ILE A 283 -10.52 -0.82 5.52
CA ILE A 283 -11.64 -0.47 4.63
C ILE A 283 -12.37 0.78 5.15
N THR A 284 -12.61 0.85 6.46
CA THR A 284 -13.29 2.02 7.07
C THR A 284 -12.47 3.30 6.91
N ALA A 285 -11.15 3.25 7.17
CA ALA A 285 -10.29 4.42 7.01
C ALA A 285 -10.26 4.92 5.56
N PHE A 286 -10.23 3.99 4.58
CA PHE A 286 -10.29 4.37 3.18
C PHE A 286 -11.66 4.94 2.79
N THR A 287 -12.74 4.40 3.35
CA THR A 287 -14.09 4.93 3.13
C THR A 287 -14.25 6.34 3.72
N GLU A 288 -13.70 6.61 4.92
CA GLU A 288 -13.65 7.95 5.51
C GLU A 288 -12.87 8.94 4.63
N LEU A 289 -11.79 8.48 3.97
CA LEU A 289 -11.10 9.30 2.96
C LEU A 289 -12.02 9.63 1.78
N LEU A 290 -12.78 8.65 1.27
CA LEU A 290 -13.70 8.89 0.16
C LEU A 290 -14.83 9.86 0.54
N GLU A 291 -15.33 9.80 1.76
CA GLU A 291 -16.31 10.77 2.30
C GLU A 291 -15.73 12.19 2.35
N LYS A 292 -14.47 12.32 2.78
CA LYS A 292 -13.75 13.60 2.74
C LYS A 292 -13.60 14.10 1.30
N VAL A 293 -13.21 13.21 0.37
CA VAL A 293 -13.08 13.54 -1.06
C VAL A 293 -14.42 14.04 -1.63
N GLU A 294 -15.54 13.40 -1.30
CA GLU A 294 -16.87 13.83 -1.72
C GLU A 294 -17.20 15.25 -1.21
N GLN A 295 -16.97 15.50 0.08
CA GLN A 295 -17.25 16.80 0.71
C GLN A 295 -16.42 17.94 0.11
N GLU A 296 -15.19 17.66 -0.27
CA GLU A 296 -14.23 18.66 -0.77
C GLU A 296 -14.11 18.65 -2.30
N TYR A 297 -14.90 17.81 -3.01
CA TYR A 297 -14.70 17.54 -4.44
C TYR A 297 -14.65 18.81 -5.30
N ASP A 298 -15.53 19.75 -5.07
CA ASP A 298 -15.60 21.00 -5.85
C ASP A 298 -14.38 21.90 -5.59
N THR A 299 -13.74 21.80 -4.44
CA THR A 299 -12.53 22.58 -4.13
C THR A 299 -11.32 22.10 -4.94
N TYR A 300 -11.31 20.83 -5.35
CA TYR A 300 -10.22 20.25 -6.16
C TYR A 300 -10.12 20.89 -7.54
N ASN A 301 -11.20 21.45 -8.10
CA ASN A 301 -11.17 22.21 -9.36
C ASN A 301 -10.17 23.40 -9.33
N ASN A 302 -9.81 23.88 -8.14
CA ASN A 302 -8.83 24.95 -8.02
C ASN A 302 -7.41 24.52 -8.43
N TYR A 303 -7.09 23.22 -8.34
CA TYR A 303 -5.74 22.70 -8.57
C TYR A 303 -5.68 21.35 -9.31
N LEU A 304 -6.80 20.69 -9.60
CA LEU A 304 -6.89 19.47 -10.42
C LEU A 304 -7.80 19.73 -11.62
N THR A 305 -7.66 18.92 -12.66
CA THR A 305 -8.61 18.81 -13.76
C THR A 305 -9.50 17.59 -13.53
N LEU A 306 -10.67 17.81 -12.96
CA LEU A 306 -11.61 16.73 -12.67
C LEU A 306 -12.38 16.34 -13.94
N HIS A 307 -12.51 15.04 -14.16
CA HIS A 307 -13.20 14.48 -15.31
C HIS A 307 -14.52 13.85 -14.90
N THR A 308 -15.43 13.76 -15.87
CA THR A 308 -16.71 13.04 -15.73
C THR A 308 -16.88 12.07 -16.88
N LYS A 309 -17.50 10.91 -16.61
CA LYS A 309 -17.83 9.91 -17.60
C LYS A 309 -19.20 9.29 -17.27
N ASP A 310 -20.07 9.21 -18.25
CA ASP A 310 -21.42 8.67 -18.08
C ASP A 310 -22.21 9.31 -16.90
N GLY A 311 -22.00 10.60 -16.68
CA GLY A 311 -22.61 11.36 -15.58
C GLY A 311 -21.94 11.20 -14.21
N LYS A 312 -20.95 10.33 -14.06
CA LYS A 312 -20.20 10.11 -12.82
C LYS A 312 -18.90 10.90 -12.80
N ARG A 313 -18.52 11.39 -11.62
CA ARG A 313 -17.29 12.13 -11.35
C ARG A 313 -16.16 11.16 -11.03
N PHE A 314 -14.99 11.30 -11.66
CA PHE A 314 -13.83 10.51 -11.32
C PHE A 314 -13.23 10.93 -9.98
N LEU A 315 -12.89 9.95 -9.16
CA LEU A 315 -12.14 10.16 -7.93
C LEU A 315 -10.65 10.40 -8.25
N PRO A 316 -9.96 11.33 -7.55
CA PRO A 316 -8.53 11.60 -7.78
C PRO A 316 -7.62 10.53 -7.15
N VAL A 317 -8.17 9.38 -6.79
CA VAL A 317 -7.50 8.26 -6.13
C VAL A 317 -8.06 6.93 -6.59
N ARG A 318 -7.18 5.93 -6.74
CA ARG A 318 -7.55 4.54 -6.99
C ARG A 318 -6.84 3.61 -6.01
N PRO A 319 -7.55 2.88 -5.15
CA PRO A 319 -6.94 1.85 -4.33
C PRO A 319 -6.55 0.64 -5.19
N LEU A 320 -5.37 0.09 -4.93
CA LEU A 320 -4.86 -1.11 -5.59
C LEU A 320 -4.80 -2.28 -4.61
N VAL A 321 -4.35 -2.04 -3.39
CA VAL A 321 -4.35 -3.01 -2.31
C VAL A 321 -5.08 -2.42 -1.12
N LEU A 322 -6.13 -3.10 -0.67
CA LEU A 322 -6.83 -2.86 0.58
C LEU A 322 -6.94 -4.21 1.29
N GLY A 323 -5.83 -4.64 1.88
CA GLY A 323 -5.71 -5.98 2.44
C GLY A 323 -4.97 -6.00 3.76
N GLY A 324 -5.68 -6.31 4.85
CA GLY A 324 -5.05 -6.36 6.16
C GLY A 324 -4.49 -5.01 6.57
N ASP A 325 -3.23 -5.00 6.97
CA ASP A 325 -2.46 -3.83 7.40
C ASP A 325 -1.75 -3.09 6.25
N ASP A 326 -1.78 -3.65 5.05
CA ASP A 326 -1.15 -3.12 3.84
C ASP A 326 -2.18 -2.38 2.99
N MET A 327 -1.87 -1.14 2.64
CA MET A 327 -2.67 -0.30 1.77
C MET A 327 -1.79 0.32 0.69
N THR A 328 -2.14 0.09 -0.56
CA THR A 328 -1.47 0.73 -1.71
C THR A 328 -2.51 1.39 -2.59
N PHE A 329 -2.27 2.64 -2.96
CA PHE A 329 -3.13 3.38 -3.88
C PHE A 329 -2.31 4.28 -4.81
N VAL A 330 -2.91 4.63 -5.94
CA VAL A 330 -2.41 5.65 -6.86
C VAL A 330 -3.34 6.85 -6.83
N CYS A 331 -2.78 8.05 -6.88
CA CYS A 331 -3.54 9.30 -6.89
C CYS A 331 -2.79 10.38 -7.69
N THR A 332 -3.41 11.55 -7.88
CA THR A 332 -2.63 12.71 -8.35
C THR A 332 -1.59 13.09 -7.32
N ALA A 333 -0.44 13.60 -7.78
CA ALA A 333 0.66 13.95 -6.89
C ALA A 333 0.26 14.95 -5.79
N LYS A 334 -0.63 15.89 -6.10
CA LYS A 334 -1.03 16.97 -5.18
C LYS A 334 -1.83 16.53 -3.96
N VAL A 335 -2.49 15.37 -4.03
CA VAL A 335 -3.28 14.87 -2.89
C VAL A 335 -2.56 13.74 -2.14
N ALA A 336 -1.38 13.30 -2.58
CA ALA A 336 -0.72 12.12 -2.05
C ALA A 336 -0.36 12.25 -0.56
N ILE A 337 0.32 13.32 -0.17
CA ILE A 337 0.72 13.55 1.23
C ILE A 337 -0.49 13.80 2.13
N PRO A 338 -1.46 14.69 1.78
CA PRO A 338 -2.69 14.85 2.52
C PRO A 338 -3.46 13.53 2.73
N TYR A 339 -3.61 12.71 1.70
CA TYR A 339 -4.34 11.44 1.80
C TYR A 339 -3.58 10.41 2.63
N ALA A 340 -2.26 10.29 2.46
CA ALA A 340 -1.44 9.41 3.29
C ALA A 340 -1.53 9.81 4.77
N LYS A 341 -1.38 11.11 5.09
CA LYS A 341 -1.55 11.64 6.45
C LYS A 341 -2.91 11.28 7.01
N PHE A 342 -3.99 11.59 6.29
CA PHE A 342 -5.37 11.29 6.72
C PHE A 342 -5.56 9.80 7.04
N LEU A 343 -5.15 8.91 6.14
CA LEU A 343 -5.30 7.46 6.30
C LEU A 343 -4.51 6.94 7.51
N MET A 344 -3.26 7.38 7.67
CA MET A 344 -2.42 6.98 8.81
C MET A 344 -3.01 7.44 10.14
N GLU A 345 -3.50 8.68 10.22
CA GLU A 345 -4.19 9.22 11.41
C GLU A 345 -5.53 8.51 11.70
N ALA A 346 -6.29 8.17 10.65
CA ALA A 346 -7.53 7.42 10.77
C ALA A 346 -7.26 6.00 11.31
N LEU A 347 -6.24 5.31 10.80
CA LEU A 347 -5.85 3.97 11.25
C LEU A 347 -5.39 3.96 12.72
N MET A 348 -4.67 4.98 13.18
CA MET A 348 -4.26 5.13 14.58
C MET A 348 -5.45 5.25 15.54
N LYS A 349 -6.58 5.79 15.09
CA LYS A 349 -7.79 5.98 15.92
C LYS A 349 -8.69 4.74 15.97
N LYS A 350 -8.42 3.70 15.15
CA LYS A 350 -9.27 2.49 15.11
C LYS A 350 -8.96 1.57 16.29
N HIS A 351 -10.02 1.09 16.94
CA HIS A 351 -9.87 0.08 17.98
C HIS A 351 -9.64 -1.31 17.37
N ILE A 352 -8.52 -1.94 17.71
CA ILE A 352 -8.15 -3.29 17.28
C ILE A 352 -8.00 -4.18 18.52
N PRO A 353 -8.61 -5.37 18.56
CA PRO A 353 -8.41 -6.29 19.67
C PRO A 353 -6.92 -6.60 19.89
N GLY A 354 -6.39 -6.22 21.05
CA GLY A 354 -4.98 -6.45 21.41
C GLY A 354 -4.02 -5.34 21.04
N CYS A 355 -4.48 -4.23 20.42
CA CYS A 355 -3.66 -3.02 20.24
C CYS A 355 -4.52 -1.75 20.13
N ASP A 356 -3.97 -0.63 20.59
CA ASP A 356 -4.62 0.67 20.53
C ASP A 356 -4.29 1.35 19.17
N GLY A 357 -5.02 0.94 18.12
CA GLY A 357 -4.85 1.47 16.79
C GLY A 357 -3.77 0.78 15.96
N ILE A 358 -3.68 1.18 14.69
CA ILE A 358 -2.67 0.71 13.74
C ILE A 358 -1.72 1.87 13.43
N ALA A 359 -0.60 1.92 14.11
CA ALA A 359 0.50 2.76 13.67
C ALA A 359 1.13 2.16 12.40
N SER A 360 1.49 3.00 11.45
CA SER A 360 1.96 2.59 10.13
C SER A 360 3.12 3.45 9.64
N CYS A 361 3.87 2.92 8.68
CA CYS A 361 4.83 3.68 7.91
C CYS A 361 4.38 3.79 6.45
N ALA A 362 4.68 4.91 5.81
CA ALA A 362 4.33 5.15 4.43
C ALA A 362 5.53 5.54 3.57
N GLY A 363 5.51 5.12 2.31
CA GLY A 363 6.38 5.60 1.26
C GLY A 363 5.57 6.21 0.12
N ILE A 364 5.96 7.39 -0.34
CA ILE A 364 5.27 8.16 -1.37
C ILE A 364 6.22 8.44 -2.52
N ALA A 365 6.03 7.74 -3.63
CA ALA A 365 6.77 7.98 -4.86
C ALA A 365 5.97 8.93 -5.77
N ILE A 366 6.44 10.17 -5.93
CA ILE A 366 5.86 11.17 -6.85
C ILE A 366 6.62 11.08 -8.17
N LEU A 367 5.92 10.83 -9.28
CA LEU A 367 6.55 10.47 -10.56
C LEU A 367 5.71 10.92 -11.75
N PRO A 368 6.33 11.12 -12.93
CA PRO A 368 5.59 11.39 -14.16
C PRO A 368 4.62 10.25 -14.49
N SER A 369 3.46 10.56 -15.07
CA SER A 369 2.42 9.56 -15.41
C SER A 369 2.92 8.48 -16.37
N ALA A 370 3.88 8.80 -17.24
CA ALA A 370 4.51 7.87 -18.17
C ALA A 370 5.61 6.98 -17.54
N TYR A 371 5.97 7.22 -16.25
CA TYR A 371 6.99 6.44 -15.57
C TYR A 371 6.54 4.98 -15.37
N PRO A 372 7.45 3.98 -15.49
CA PRO A 372 7.08 2.58 -15.31
C PRO A 372 6.48 2.31 -13.93
N PHE A 373 5.23 1.86 -13.89
CA PHE A 373 4.46 1.74 -12.64
C PHE A 373 5.14 0.84 -11.60
N PHE A 374 5.68 -0.31 -12.04
CA PHE A 374 6.36 -1.23 -11.13
C PHE A 374 7.59 -0.60 -10.45
N ARG A 375 8.32 0.28 -11.17
CA ARG A 375 9.47 1.02 -10.59
C ARG A 375 9.01 2.07 -9.58
N GLY A 376 7.89 2.73 -9.88
CA GLY A 376 7.28 3.66 -8.92
C GLY A 376 6.83 2.96 -7.64
N TYR A 377 6.27 1.76 -7.76
CA TYR A 377 5.92 0.96 -6.59
C TYR A 377 7.16 0.49 -5.80
N GLU A 378 8.19 -0.04 -6.48
CA GLU A 378 9.46 -0.40 -5.83
C GLU A 378 10.06 0.78 -5.04
N MET A 379 9.97 2.00 -5.59
CA MET A 379 10.40 3.21 -4.89
C MET A 379 9.54 3.50 -3.65
N ALA A 380 8.21 3.41 -3.77
CA ALA A 380 7.32 3.60 -2.62
C ALA A 380 7.60 2.59 -1.50
N GLU A 381 7.88 1.33 -1.84
CA GLU A 381 8.28 0.29 -0.89
C GLU A 381 9.63 0.61 -0.21
N GLN A 382 10.65 1.08 -0.97
CA GLN A 382 11.93 1.49 -0.40
C GLN A 382 11.78 2.69 0.55
N LEU A 383 10.93 3.67 0.21
CA LEU A 383 10.62 4.83 1.05
C LEU A 383 9.89 4.42 2.34
N CYS A 384 8.91 3.51 2.24
CA CYS A 384 8.27 2.92 3.43
C CYS A 384 9.31 2.19 4.31
N GLY A 385 10.26 1.46 3.70
CA GLY A 385 11.39 0.85 4.39
C GLY A 385 12.27 1.85 5.13
N ALA A 386 12.56 3.02 4.53
CA ALA A 386 13.31 4.10 5.16
C ALA A 386 12.53 4.72 6.33
N ALA A 387 11.21 4.91 6.20
CA ALA A 387 10.34 5.35 7.28
C ALA A 387 10.34 4.35 8.45
N LYS A 388 10.25 3.06 8.18
CA LYS A 388 10.37 1.99 9.20
C LYS A 388 11.74 1.97 9.88
N ALA A 389 12.81 2.23 9.14
CA ALA A 389 14.15 2.32 9.71
C ALA A 389 14.28 3.47 10.72
N SER A 390 13.61 4.60 10.49
CA SER A 390 13.57 5.73 11.43
C SER A 390 12.67 5.48 12.64
N MET A 391 11.60 4.70 12.49
CA MET A 391 10.68 4.33 13.58
C MET A 391 11.30 3.33 14.56
N ARG A 392 12.03 2.31 14.07
CA ARG A 392 12.53 1.18 14.87
C ARG A 392 13.34 1.56 16.11
N PRO A 393 14.31 2.51 16.07
CA PRO A 393 15.07 2.90 17.26
C PRO A 393 14.17 3.43 18.37
N LEU A 394 13.23 4.33 18.03
CA LEU A 394 12.28 4.91 18.97
C LEU A 394 11.35 3.85 19.57
N TYR A 395 10.86 2.92 18.76
CA TYR A 395 10.07 1.79 19.24
C TYR A 395 10.86 0.90 20.20
N ASN A 396 12.13 0.62 19.90
CA ASN A 396 12.96 -0.23 20.75
C ASN A 396 13.22 0.39 22.12
N GLU A 397 13.37 1.72 22.20
CA GLU A 397 13.58 2.47 23.42
C GLU A 397 12.29 2.63 24.24
N ALA A 398 11.24 3.15 23.63
CA ALA A 398 10.01 3.56 24.33
C ALA A 398 8.92 2.48 24.32
N LYS A 399 9.02 1.44 23.48
CA LYS A 399 7.96 0.45 23.19
C LYS A 399 6.65 1.09 22.72
N GLN A 400 6.75 2.32 22.20
CA GLN A 400 5.62 3.07 21.67
C GLN A 400 5.71 3.12 20.15
N ASP A 401 4.65 2.66 19.48
CA ASP A 401 4.53 2.77 18.03
C ASP A 401 4.34 4.25 17.63
N SER A 402 4.80 4.58 16.42
CA SER A 402 4.67 5.92 15.84
C SER A 402 4.52 5.83 14.33
N CYS A 403 3.87 6.82 13.74
CA CYS A 403 3.64 6.90 12.30
C CYS A 403 4.72 7.73 11.61
N TRP A 404 5.31 7.16 10.56
CA TRP A 404 6.36 7.83 9.78
C TRP A 404 6.09 7.72 8.29
N LEU A 405 6.42 8.76 7.54
CA LEU A 405 6.42 8.72 6.09
C LEU A 405 7.71 9.27 5.50
N ASP A 406 8.06 8.73 4.34
CA ASP A 406 9.11 9.27 3.49
C ASP A 406 8.59 9.46 2.06
N PHE A 407 9.21 10.36 1.31
CA PHE A 407 8.81 10.65 -0.07
C PHE A 407 10.02 10.89 -0.97
N ALA A 408 9.82 10.69 -2.25
CA ALA A 408 10.76 11.09 -3.29
C ALA A 408 10.03 11.60 -4.52
N LEU A 409 10.61 12.64 -5.13
CA LEU A 409 10.20 13.17 -6.42
C LEU A 409 11.13 12.61 -7.50
N LEU A 410 10.57 11.82 -8.42
CA LEU A 410 11.33 11.18 -9.48
C LEU A 410 11.30 12.04 -10.75
N HIS A 411 12.47 12.29 -11.32
CA HIS A 411 12.64 13.06 -12.54
C HIS A 411 13.21 12.17 -13.65
N GLY A 412 12.52 12.11 -14.79
CA GLY A 412 13.02 11.41 -15.97
C GLY A 412 12.79 9.90 -15.99
N GLU A 413 13.33 9.23 -17.02
CA GLU A 413 13.08 7.82 -17.33
C GLU A 413 14.06 6.86 -16.64
N GLN A 414 15.13 7.35 -16.03
CA GLN A 414 16.05 6.51 -15.27
C GLN A 414 15.37 6.01 -14.00
N ALA A 415 15.65 4.77 -13.63
CA ALA A 415 15.10 4.11 -12.48
C ALA A 415 16.19 3.85 -11.42
N PRO A 416 16.74 4.90 -10.77
CA PRO A 416 17.73 4.73 -9.73
C PRO A 416 17.10 4.12 -8.47
N THR A 417 17.92 3.48 -7.63
CA THR A 417 17.49 3.09 -6.29
C THR A 417 17.36 4.32 -5.39
N LEU A 418 16.63 4.20 -4.29
CA LEU A 418 16.52 5.29 -3.31
C LEU A 418 17.89 5.77 -2.82
N GLU A 419 18.81 4.85 -2.57
CA GLU A 419 20.18 5.17 -2.16
C GLU A 419 20.91 6.01 -3.20
N GLN A 420 20.82 5.64 -4.48
CA GLN A 420 21.42 6.41 -5.57
C GLN A 420 20.82 7.82 -5.67
N ILE A 421 19.50 7.97 -5.53
CA ILE A 421 18.86 9.28 -5.52
C ILE A 421 19.38 10.12 -4.35
N ARG A 422 19.44 9.54 -3.13
CA ARG A 422 19.91 10.24 -1.94
C ARG A 422 21.37 10.69 -2.08
N GLU A 423 22.23 9.88 -2.66
CA GLU A 423 23.64 10.21 -2.90
C GLU A 423 23.86 11.23 -4.02
N GLN A 424 23.13 11.11 -5.13
CA GLN A 424 23.38 11.93 -6.31
C GLN A 424 22.64 13.27 -6.30
N GLU A 425 21.40 13.29 -5.81
CA GLU A 425 20.53 14.46 -5.90
C GLU A 425 20.38 15.21 -4.57
N TYR A 426 20.55 14.49 -3.45
CA TYR A 426 20.36 15.03 -2.10
C TYR A 426 21.63 15.10 -1.27
N HIS A 427 22.80 14.99 -1.88
CA HIS A 427 24.07 15.25 -1.20
C HIS A 427 24.64 16.57 -1.68
N GLY A 428 24.64 17.57 -0.80
CA GLY A 428 25.25 18.90 -1.03
C GLY A 428 26.64 19.01 -0.41
N ALA A 429 27.32 20.14 -0.65
CA ALA A 429 28.66 20.39 -0.14
C ALA A 429 28.76 20.36 1.40
N LEU A 430 27.67 20.58 2.14
CA LEU A 430 27.63 20.64 3.59
C LEU A 430 26.91 19.44 4.25
N GLY A 431 26.38 18.52 3.48
CA GLY A 431 25.73 17.32 4.00
C GLY A 431 24.50 16.89 3.22
N ASN A 432 23.54 16.28 3.93
CA ASN A 432 22.34 15.72 3.35
C ASN A 432 21.23 16.78 3.18
N MET A 433 20.71 16.92 1.98
CA MET A 433 19.65 17.86 1.64
C MET A 433 18.24 17.29 1.84
N HIS A 434 18.12 15.98 1.99
CA HIS A 434 16.87 15.34 2.40
C HIS A 434 16.82 15.22 3.92
N PHE A 435 15.82 15.83 4.52
CA PHE A 435 15.68 15.89 5.98
C PHE A 435 14.83 14.76 6.56
N GLY A 436 13.90 14.18 5.75
CA GLY A 436 13.06 13.06 6.12
C GLY A 436 13.83 11.80 6.58
N PRO A 437 13.14 10.70 6.91
CA PRO A 437 11.68 10.55 7.01
C PRO A 437 11.01 11.42 8.07
N TYR A 438 9.70 11.65 7.93
CA TYR A 438 8.93 12.56 8.78
C TYR A 438 7.94 11.81 9.66
N ARG A 439 7.88 12.20 10.94
CA ARG A 439 6.90 11.67 11.89
C ARG A 439 5.54 12.34 11.69
N VAL A 440 4.49 11.53 11.46
CA VAL A 440 3.13 12.01 11.16
C VAL A 440 2.39 12.43 12.42
N ASP A 441 2.53 11.65 13.50
CA ASP A 441 1.86 11.84 14.80
C ASP A 441 2.59 12.82 15.74
N ALA A 442 3.57 13.58 15.23
CA ALA A 442 4.31 14.54 16.02
C ALA A 442 3.84 15.99 15.76
N PRO A 443 3.86 16.87 16.80
CA PRO A 443 3.48 18.26 16.65
C PRO A 443 4.51 19.04 15.81
N ALA A 444 4.09 20.18 15.25
CA ALA A 444 4.95 21.06 14.43
C ALA A 444 6.16 21.66 15.16
N THR A 445 6.21 21.57 16.47
CA THR A 445 7.36 21.97 17.30
C THR A 445 8.54 21.01 17.21
N GLN A 446 8.35 19.81 16.64
CA GLN A 446 9.42 18.84 16.40
C GLN A 446 9.94 18.96 14.96
N GLY A 447 11.26 19.10 14.79
CA GLY A 447 11.90 19.37 13.50
C GLY A 447 11.62 18.36 12.40
N LYS A 448 11.55 17.07 12.74
CA LYS A 448 11.24 15.96 11.81
C LYS A 448 9.75 15.57 11.81
N SER A 449 8.84 16.46 12.19
CA SER A 449 7.41 16.22 12.05
C SER A 449 6.91 16.59 10.65
N LEU A 450 5.92 15.86 10.16
CA LEU A 450 5.22 16.21 8.93
C LEU A 450 4.53 17.58 9.05
N ALA A 451 3.99 17.90 10.22
CA ALA A 451 3.38 19.19 10.49
C ALA A 451 4.36 20.35 10.32
N ALA A 452 5.62 20.24 10.80
CA ALA A 452 6.65 21.23 10.58
C ALA A 452 7.02 21.38 9.10
N LEU A 453 7.11 20.27 8.36
CA LEU A 453 7.36 20.29 6.91
C LEU A 453 6.24 21.05 6.16
N LEU A 454 4.98 20.75 6.45
CA LEU A 454 3.83 21.43 5.81
C LEU A 454 3.78 22.91 6.15
N GLN A 455 4.08 23.29 7.40
CA GLN A 455 4.26 24.70 7.77
C GLN A 455 5.40 25.37 6.99
N GLY A 456 6.50 24.64 6.76
CA GLY A 456 7.62 25.11 5.94
C GLY A 456 7.22 25.40 4.49
N VAL A 457 6.46 24.49 3.87
CA VAL A 457 5.89 24.66 2.52
C VAL A 457 5.01 25.91 2.45
N SER A 458 4.07 26.05 3.39
CA SER A 458 3.16 27.20 3.50
C SER A 458 3.94 28.51 3.69
N SER A 459 4.89 28.50 4.60
CA SER A 459 5.71 29.68 4.89
C SER A 459 6.55 30.10 3.68
N LEU A 460 7.21 29.16 2.96
CA LEU A 460 7.95 29.44 1.73
C LEU A 460 7.07 30.11 0.67
N ARG A 461 5.86 29.57 0.46
CA ARG A 461 4.91 30.08 -0.53
C ARG A 461 4.48 31.52 -0.25
N ARG A 462 4.31 31.87 1.03
CA ARG A 462 3.89 33.22 1.45
C ARG A 462 5.03 34.22 1.52
N SER A 463 6.23 33.76 1.87
CA SER A 463 7.33 34.64 2.23
C SER A 463 8.43 34.78 1.18
N MET A 464 8.38 33.99 0.09
CA MET A 464 9.46 34.02 -0.90
C MET A 464 8.92 33.84 -2.33
N PRO A 465 9.29 34.72 -3.28
CA PRO A 465 8.89 34.55 -4.68
C PRO A 465 9.60 33.35 -5.31
N ARG A 466 8.97 32.72 -6.31
CA ARG A 466 9.43 31.49 -6.94
C ARG A 466 10.88 31.50 -7.45
N ASN A 467 11.34 32.63 -8.00
CA ASN A 467 12.74 32.79 -8.44
C ASN A 467 13.73 32.68 -7.27
N LYS A 468 13.39 33.20 -6.10
CA LYS A 468 14.21 33.10 -4.89
C LYS A 468 14.16 31.73 -4.26
N ILE A 469 13.04 31.02 -4.33
CA ILE A 469 12.93 29.63 -3.91
C ILE A 469 13.85 28.75 -4.76
N LYS A 470 13.85 28.93 -6.10
CA LYS A 470 14.77 28.22 -7.00
C LYS A 470 16.24 28.56 -6.73
N GLU A 471 16.52 29.83 -6.41
CA GLU A 471 17.87 30.25 -6.00
C GLU A 471 18.29 29.60 -4.69
N LEU A 472 17.43 29.56 -3.68
CA LEU A 472 17.68 28.87 -2.40
C LEU A 472 18.00 27.38 -2.61
N ARG A 473 17.21 26.65 -3.43
CA ARG A 473 17.47 25.23 -3.78
C ARG A 473 18.89 25.04 -4.36
N ARG A 474 19.29 25.93 -5.27
CA ARG A 474 20.62 25.89 -5.91
C ARG A 474 21.74 26.21 -4.92
N VAL A 475 21.52 27.19 -4.05
CA VAL A 475 22.50 27.63 -3.05
C VAL A 475 22.74 26.57 -1.99
N LEU A 476 21.68 25.86 -1.57
CA LEU A 476 21.79 24.76 -0.61
C LEU A 476 22.68 23.60 -1.09
N ALA A 477 22.75 23.35 -2.39
CA ALA A 477 23.65 22.35 -2.95
C ALA A 477 25.13 22.79 -2.98
N ARG A 478 25.40 24.09 -2.78
CA ARG A 478 26.74 24.69 -2.84
C ARG A 478 27.37 24.86 -1.47
N GLY A 479 28.58 25.42 -1.46
CA GLY A 479 29.36 25.61 -0.23
C GLY A 479 28.88 26.77 0.65
N ALA A 480 29.50 26.92 1.82
CA ALA A 480 29.11 27.90 2.83
C ALA A 480 29.27 29.38 2.37
N HIS A 481 30.09 29.64 1.37
CA HIS A 481 30.29 30.99 0.84
C HIS A 481 29.03 31.50 0.14
N GLU A 482 28.53 30.76 -0.83
CA GLU A 482 27.32 31.10 -1.60
C GLU A 482 26.09 31.19 -0.71
N GLN A 483 26.02 30.35 0.32
CA GLN A 483 24.93 30.41 1.30
C GLN A 483 24.94 31.70 2.13
N ARG A 484 26.13 32.16 2.56
CA ARG A 484 26.28 33.43 3.28
C ARG A 484 25.93 34.62 2.39
N GLU A 485 26.32 34.60 1.11
CA GLU A 485 25.96 35.63 0.16
C GLU A 485 24.43 35.71 -0.04
N PHE A 486 23.78 34.57 -0.21
CA PHE A 486 22.33 34.50 -0.31
C PHE A 486 21.62 35.04 0.95
N LEU A 487 22.06 34.65 2.13
CA LEU A 487 21.51 35.16 3.39
C LEU A 487 21.72 36.67 3.55
N ALA A 488 22.89 37.17 3.18
CA ALA A 488 23.17 38.61 3.20
C ALA A 488 22.24 39.38 2.21
N GLN A 489 22.00 38.80 1.03
CA GLN A 489 21.07 39.37 0.06
C GLN A 489 19.62 39.37 0.59
N VAL A 490 19.13 38.26 1.17
CA VAL A 490 17.79 38.19 1.78
C VAL A 490 17.67 39.25 2.88
N HIS A 491 18.67 39.37 3.74
CA HIS A 491 18.67 40.36 4.81
C HIS A 491 18.66 41.81 4.29
N TYR A 492 19.44 42.10 3.24
CA TYR A 492 19.44 43.40 2.59
C TYR A 492 18.05 43.76 2.01
N LEU A 493 17.40 42.83 1.33
CA LEU A 493 16.05 43.02 0.77
C LEU A 493 15.01 43.25 1.87
N GLN A 494 15.12 42.56 3.01
CA GLN A 494 14.28 42.84 4.18
C GLN A 494 14.46 44.27 4.73
N GLN A 495 15.70 44.74 4.83
CA GLN A 495 15.99 46.10 5.25
C GLN A 495 15.47 47.15 4.25
N ALA A 496 15.42 46.81 2.96
CA ALA A 496 14.84 47.63 1.91
C ALA A 496 13.30 47.63 1.88
N GLY A 497 12.65 46.92 2.81
CA GLY A 497 11.19 46.87 2.95
C GLY A 497 10.51 45.76 2.15
N GLU A 498 11.28 44.84 1.56
CA GLU A 498 10.73 43.68 0.87
C GLU A 498 10.28 42.58 1.86
N SER A 499 9.19 41.89 1.54
CA SER A 499 8.62 40.85 2.40
C SER A 499 9.31 39.48 2.26
N ILE A 500 10.52 39.45 1.67
CA ILE A 500 11.26 38.19 1.44
C ILE A 500 11.86 37.69 2.76
N ARG A 501 11.49 36.45 3.18
CA ARG A 501 11.98 35.83 4.41
C ARG A 501 12.20 34.33 4.21
N LEU A 502 13.12 33.76 4.99
CA LEU A 502 13.18 32.31 5.15
C LEU A 502 11.89 31.77 5.80
N PRO A 503 11.56 30.50 5.60
CA PRO A 503 10.39 29.90 6.24
C PRO A 503 10.40 30.07 7.75
N GLN A 504 9.31 30.63 8.29
CA GLN A 504 9.14 30.81 9.72
C GLN A 504 8.46 29.55 10.28
N VAL A 505 9.26 28.61 10.76
CA VAL A 505 8.83 27.38 11.43
C VAL A 505 9.58 27.28 12.75
N GLU A 506 8.86 27.21 13.86
CA GLU A 506 9.45 27.19 15.20
C GLU A 506 10.51 26.08 15.33
N ALA A 507 10.21 24.90 14.86
CA ALA A 507 11.12 23.76 14.89
C ALA A 507 12.39 23.93 14.04
N TRP A 508 12.42 24.90 13.12
CA TRP A 508 13.54 25.19 12.22
C TRP A 508 14.31 26.46 12.57
N ALA A 509 13.99 27.11 13.69
CA ALA A 509 14.63 28.37 14.09
C ALA A 509 16.17 28.28 14.15
N ALA A 510 16.72 27.13 14.50
CA ALA A 510 18.16 26.90 14.52
C ALA A 510 18.83 26.92 13.13
N TYR A 511 18.06 26.71 12.05
CA TYR A 511 18.53 26.71 10.65
C TYR A 511 18.52 28.09 10.00
N GLU A 512 17.85 29.07 10.59
CA GLU A 512 17.69 30.41 9.97
C GLU A 512 19.02 31.14 9.77
N LYS A 513 20.00 30.92 10.65
CA LYS A 513 21.30 31.61 10.59
C LYS A 513 22.26 31.00 9.56
N ASN A 514 22.26 29.69 9.39
CA ASN A 514 23.27 28.99 8.61
C ASN A 514 22.69 28.08 7.52
N LEU A 515 21.37 27.97 7.39
CA LEU A 515 20.62 27.06 6.50
C LEU A 515 20.87 25.56 6.77
N TRP A 516 21.89 25.24 7.55
CA TRP A 516 22.34 23.88 7.88
C TRP A 516 22.61 23.73 9.37
N LEU A 517 22.27 22.55 9.88
CA LEU A 517 22.62 22.14 11.25
C LEU A 517 22.99 20.64 11.24
N ASN A 518 24.17 20.32 11.82
CA ASN A 518 24.66 18.92 11.88
C ASN A 518 24.65 18.17 10.55
N GLY A 519 24.99 18.87 9.44
CA GLY A 519 25.03 18.26 8.12
C GLY A 519 23.66 17.96 7.49
N ALA A 520 22.58 18.62 7.95
CA ALA A 520 21.24 18.46 7.39
C ALA A 520 20.52 19.80 7.22
N THR A 521 19.56 19.87 6.32
CA THR A 521 18.71 21.04 6.05
C THR A 521 17.27 20.63 5.76
N PRO A 522 16.25 21.29 6.35
CA PRO A 522 14.84 20.96 6.08
C PRO A 522 14.28 21.68 4.85
N TYR A 523 15.01 22.65 4.30
CA TYR A 523 14.46 23.56 3.28
C TYR A 523 14.24 22.89 1.93
N VAL A 524 15.08 21.90 1.54
CA VAL A 524 14.99 21.28 0.22
C VAL A 524 13.71 20.48 0.08
N ASP A 525 13.34 19.70 1.09
CA ASP A 525 12.10 18.93 1.09
C ASP A 525 10.86 19.82 0.98
N ALA A 526 10.87 20.97 1.70
CA ALA A 526 9.79 21.95 1.61
C ALA A 526 9.72 22.62 0.23
N ILE A 527 10.88 22.90 -0.40
CA ILE A 527 10.95 23.46 -1.75
C ILE A 527 10.38 22.49 -2.78
N GLU A 528 10.71 21.21 -2.69
CA GLU A 528 10.24 20.19 -3.62
C GLU A 528 8.73 19.95 -3.53
N LEU A 529 8.18 20.05 -2.33
CA LEU A 529 6.74 19.85 -2.12
C LEU A 529 5.89 21.09 -2.43
N ILE A 530 6.48 22.25 -2.73
CA ILE A 530 5.73 23.50 -2.90
C ILE A 530 4.67 23.43 -4.00
N ASP A 531 4.90 22.63 -5.04
CA ASP A 531 3.98 22.43 -6.14
C ASP A 531 3.03 21.23 -5.95
N TYR A 532 3.29 20.39 -4.93
CA TYR A 532 2.57 19.15 -4.67
C TYR A 532 1.69 19.20 -3.40
N ILE A 533 1.70 20.30 -2.66
CA ILE A 533 0.77 20.54 -1.55
C ILE A 533 -0.20 21.65 -1.95
N PRO A 534 -1.51 21.42 -2.00
CA PRO A 534 -2.49 22.46 -2.32
C PRO A 534 -2.48 23.60 -1.29
N SER A 535 -2.77 24.82 -1.75
CA SER A 535 -2.95 25.97 -0.84
C SER A 535 -4.24 25.78 -0.04
N GLY A 536 -4.16 25.80 1.28
CA GLY A 536 -5.29 25.59 2.19
C GLY A 536 -5.23 24.26 2.99
N GLU A 537 -4.44 23.28 2.56
CA GLU A 537 -4.21 22.04 3.34
C GLU A 537 -2.98 22.13 4.28
N GLU A 538 -2.37 23.30 4.36
CA GLU A 538 -1.08 23.54 5.00
C GLU A 538 -1.18 23.77 6.52
N GLY A 539 -2.30 23.47 7.12
CA GLY A 539 -2.49 23.70 8.55
C GLY A 539 -3.94 24.02 8.91
N MET A 540 -4.81 23.06 8.83
CA MET A 540 -6.02 23.05 9.63
C MET A 540 -5.70 22.30 10.93
N GLU A 541 -5.05 22.99 11.85
CA GLU A 541 -5.17 22.80 13.28
C GLU A 541 -5.31 24.22 13.88
N GLU A 542 -6.55 24.64 14.06
CA GLU A 542 -6.93 25.50 15.18
C GLU A 542 -7.36 24.63 16.35
#